data_209dcfb25af1a7322c6389bb4dd4c90c
#
_entry.id   209dcfb25af1a7322c6389bb4dd4c90c
#
_cell.length_a   1.000
_cell.length_b   1.000
_cell.length_c   1.000
_cell.angle_alpha   90.00
_cell.angle_beta   90.00
_cell.angle_gamma   90.00
#
_symmetry.space_group_name_H-M   'P 1'
#
loop_
_entity.id
_entity.type
_entity.pdbx_description
1 polymer ?
#
loop_
_entity_poly.entity_id
_entity_poly.type
_entity_poly.pdbx_seq_one_letter_code
_entity_poly.pdbx_strand_id
1 'polypeptide(L)'
;VYKCDLSNQEILDEYMNCDIVSFPSLYEGFGMPIIEGQAVGRVVFTSDLEPMKEIAGDAALLVDPYSIESIRNGVMKLIKNHHYRDDLIKRGLENIERFKLPVIVKCYMDLYTKLEREN
;
A
#
# COMPACT_ATOMS: atom_id res chain seq x y z
N VAL A 1 -10.43 -18.49 4.11
CA VAL A 1 -11.87 -18.29 3.87
C VAL A 1 -12.02 -17.19 2.82
N TYR A 2 -12.75 -17.47 1.74
CA TYR A 2 -13.11 -16.47 0.74
C TYR A 2 -14.34 -15.69 1.24
N LYS A 3 -14.28 -14.37 1.20
CA LYS A 3 -15.40 -13.47 1.53
C LYS A 3 -15.67 -12.55 0.34
N CYS A 4 -16.92 -12.31 0.03
CA CYS A 4 -17.36 -11.38 -1.03
C CYS A 4 -18.52 -10.51 -0.51
N ASP A 5 -18.82 -9.47 -1.25
CA ASP A 5 -19.92 -8.54 -0.97
C ASP A 5 -19.88 -7.92 0.43
N LEU A 6 -18.65 -7.65 0.92
CA LEU A 6 -18.44 -7.03 2.22
C LEU A 6 -18.80 -5.54 2.19
N SER A 7 -19.44 -5.06 3.25
CA SER A 7 -19.59 -3.64 3.53
C SER A 7 -18.25 -3.00 3.85
N ASN A 8 -18.16 -1.66 3.78
CA ASN A 8 -16.94 -0.93 4.14
C ASN A 8 -16.48 -1.22 5.59
N GLN A 9 -17.43 -1.40 6.52
CA GLN A 9 -17.08 -1.74 7.90
C GLN A 9 -16.47 -3.14 8.00
N GLU A 10 -17.03 -4.11 7.31
CA GLU A 10 -16.49 -5.47 7.30
C GLU A 10 -15.10 -5.54 6.64
N ILE A 11 -14.86 -4.76 5.57
CA ILE A 11 -13.53 -4.63 4.97
C ILE A 11 -12.53 -4.05 5.99
N LEU A 12 -12.91 -2.99 6.69
CA LEU A 12 -12.08 -2.39 7.73
C LEU A 12 -11.77 -3.40 8.84
N ASP A 13 -12.77 -4.17 9.27
CA ASP A 13 -12.60 -5.20 10.30
C ASP A 13 -11.63 -6.30 9.83
N GLU A 14 -11.65 -6.71 8.55
CA GLU A 14 -10.67 -7.66 8.00
C GLU A 14 -9.24 -7.08 8.03
N TYR A 15 -9.05 -5.82 7.64
CA TYR A 15 -7.74 -5.17 7.76
C TYR A 15 -7.27 -5.08 9.22
N MET A 16 -8.17 -4.75 10.14
CA MET A 16 -7.84 -4.65 11.57
C MET A 16 -7.50 -6.00 12.21
N ASN A 17 -8.03 -7.10 11.68
CA ASN A 17 -7.83 -8.45 12.20
C ASN A 17 -6.73 -9.25 11.49
N CYS A 18 -6.19 -8.77 10.37
CA CYS A 18 -5.09 -9.46 9.72
C CYS A 18 -3.72 -9.05 10.31
N ASP A 19 -2.71 -9.92 10.15
CA ASP A 19 -1.32 -9.61 10.51
C ASP A 19 -0.54 -8.98 9.35
N ILE A 20 -0.83 -9.41 8.13
CA ILE A 20 -0.13 -9.03 6.90
C ILE A 20 -1.16 -8.83 5.80
N VAL A 21 -1.09 -7.69 5.11
CA VAL A 21 -1.86 -7.44 3.89
C VAL A 21 -1.07 -7.94 2.69
N SER A 22 -1.67 -8.88 1.94
CA SER A 22 -1.08 -9.52 0.76
C SER A 22 -1.72 -8.98 -0.51
N PHE A 23 -0.96 -8.24 -1.30
CA PHE A 23 -1.46 -7.64 -2.54
C PHE A 23 -0.45 -7.74 -3.71
N PRO A 24 0.01 -8.95 -4.08
CA PRO A 24 0.94 -9.15 -5.20
C PRO A 24 0.19 -9.16 -6.54
N SER A 25 -0.47 -8.05 -6.88
CA SER A 25 -1.24 -7.89 -8.11
C SER A 25 -0.33 -7.78 -9.33
N LEU A 26 -0.80 -8.25 -10.48
CA LEU A 26 -0.10 -8.16 -11.76
C LEU A 26 -0.38 -6.84 -12.49
N TYR A 27 -1.57 -6.27 -12.27
CA TYR A 27 -2.01 -5.03 -12.91
C TYR A 27 -3.05 -4.32 -12.06
N GLU A 28 -2.85 -3.03 -11.86
CA GLU A 28 -3.76 -2.17 -11.11
C GLU A 28 -3.81 -0.76 -11.72
N GLY A 29 -4.91 -0.05 -11.47
CA GLY A 29 -5.00 1.39 -11.77
C GLY A 29 -4.30 2.24 -10.70
N PHE A 30 -4.33 1.80 -9.43
CA PHE A 30 -3.76 2.52 -8.28
C PHE A 30 -3.22 1.56 -7.20
N GLY A 31 -4.04 0.69 -6.65
CA GLY A 31 -3.64 -0.24 -5.57
C GLY A 31 -4.12 0.23 -4.19
N MET A 32 -5.41 0.56 -4.06
CA MET A 32 -6.03 0.99 -2.80
C MET A 32 -5.70 0.11 -1.60
N PRO A 33 -5.67 -1.25 -1.71
CA PRO A 33 -5.34 -2.11 -0.56
C PRO A 33 -3.99 -1.83 0.08
N ILE A 34 -3.04 -1.23 -0.65
CA ILE A 34 -1.74 -0.86 -0.11
C ILE A 34 -1.90 0.26 0.92
N ILE A 35 -2.54 1.37 0.54
CA ILE A 35 -2.72 2.51 1.44
C ILE A 35 -3.74 2.23 2.55
N GLU A 36 -4.75 1.40 2.29
CA GLU A 36 -5.72 0.95 3.30
C GLU A 36 -5.03 0.12 4.39
N GLY A 37 -4.19 -0.85 4.00
CA GLY A 37 -3.40 -1.64 4.93
C GLY A 37 -2.42 -0.79 5.75
N GLN A 38 -1.73 0.14 5.10
CA GLN A 38 -0.83 1.09 5.77
C GLN A 38 -1.57 2.00 6.75
N ALA A 39 -2.77 2.49 6.38
CA ALA A 39 -3.56 3.39 7.21
C ALA A 39 -4.03 2.76 8.52
N VAL A 40 -4.29 1.46 8.52
CA VAL A 40 -4.67 0.71 9.73
C VAL A 40 -3.47 0.12 10.48
N GLY A 41 -2.25 0.49 10.10
CA GLY A 41 -1.02 0.05 10.76
C GLY A 41 -0.71 -1.43 10.53
N ARG A 42 -1.00 -1.95 9.34
CA ARG A 42 -0.63 -3.32 8.94
C ARG A 42 0.55 -3.30 7.98
N VAL A 43 1.42 -4.30 8.10
CA VAL A 43 2.48 -4.48 7.13
C VAL A 43 1.89 -4.98 5.82
N VAL A 44 2.37 -4.41 4.72
CA VAL A 44 1.92 -4.75 3.37
C VAL A 44 3.07 -5.39 2.61
N PHE A 45 2.81 -6.44 1.84
CA PHE A 45 3.67 -6.82 0.73
C PHE A 45 2.89 -6.74 -0.59
N THR A 46 3.56 -6.25 -1.61
CA THR A 46 2.95 -6.00 -2.92
C THR A 46 3.95 -6.25 -4.04
N SER A 47 3.51 -6.11 -5.28
CA SER A 47 4.35 -6.35 -6.44
C SER A 47 5.39 -5.26 -6.66
N ASP A 48 6.61 -5.63 -7.07
CA ASP A 48 7.64 -4.72 -7.60
C ASP A 48 7.32 -4.32 -9.05
N LEU A 49 6.10 -3.83 -9.25
CA LEU A 49 5.56 -3.32 -10.52
C LEU A 49 4.85 -2.00 -10.26
N GLU A 50 4.84 -1.13 -11.28
CA GLU A 50 4.02 0.08 -11.22
C GLU A 50 2.53 -0.23 -11.50
N PRO A 51 1.60 0.45 -10.84
CA PRO A 51 1.77 1.58 -9.90
C PRO A 51 2.02 1.16 -8.45
N MET A 52 1.94 -0.14 -8.11
CA MET A 52 2.03 -0.63 -6.72
C MET A 52 3.32 -0.16 -6.01
N LYS A 53 4.44 -0.20 -6.72
CA LYS A 53 5.73 0.25 -6.20
C LYS A 53 5.73 1.73 -5.82
N GLU A 54 5.20 2.60 -6.69
CA GLU A 54 5.09 4.04 -6.43
C GLU A 54 4.16 4.32 -5.25
N ILE A 55 3.00 3.65 -5.20
CA ILE A 55 2.01 3.83 -4.14
C ILE A 55 2.54 3.33 -2.80
N ALA A 56 3.22 2.20 -2.79
CA ALA A 56 3.83 1.64 -1.58
C ALA A 56 4.95 2.51 -1.02
N GLY A 57 5.67 3.24 -1.87
CA GLY A 57 6.89 3.92 -1.49
C GLY A 57 7.92 2.93 -0.95
N ASP A 58 8.65 3.31 0.09
CA ASP A 58 9.58 2.44 0.82
C ASP A 58 8.93 1.72 2.03
N ALA A 59 7.59 1.72 2.07
CA ALA A 59 6.77 1.31 3.20
C ALA A 59 6.07 -0.05 3.02
N ALA A 60 6.46 -0.83 2.03
CA ALA A 60 5.99 -2.20 1.82
C ALA A 60 7.14 -3.12 1.42
N LEU A 61 6.97 -4.41 1.62
CA LEU A 61 7.86 -5.40 1.03
C LEU A 61 7.45 -5.61 -0.43
N LEU A 62 8.38 -5.40 -1.35
CA LEU A 62 8.18 -5.63 -2.77
C LEU A 62 8.60 -7.07 -3.14
N VAL A 63 7.77 -7.73 -3.94
CA VAL A 63 8.02 -9.07 -4.45
C VAL A 63 7.83 -9.12 -5.97
N ASP A 64 8.53 -10.03 -6.64
CA ASP A 64 8.22 -10.37 -8.03
C ASP A 64 6.94 -11.21 -8.05
N PRO A 65 5.81 -10.70 -8.59
CA PRO A 65 4.54 -11.42 -8.57
C PRO A 65 4.52 -12.64 -9.52
N TYR A 66 5.49 -12.76 -10.42
CA TYR A 66 5.65 -13.92 -11.31
C TYR A 66 6.50 -15.03 -10.69
N SER A 67 7.12 -14.78 -9.53
CA SER A 67 7.99 -15.73 -8.83
C SER A 67 7.38 -16.21 -7.52
N ILE A 68 6.94 -17.46 -7.49
CA ILE A 68 6.45 -18.12 -6.26
C ILE A 68 7.53 -18.07 -5.17
N GLU A 69 8.80 -18.23 -5.55
CA GLU A 69 9.92 -18.16 -4.62
C GLU A 69 10.07 -16.76 -4.00
N SER A 70 9.96 -15.70 -4.82
CA SER A 70 10.01 -14.32 -4.35
C SER A 70 8.89 -14.04 -3.34
N ILE A 71 7.65 -14.42 -3.68
CA ILE A 71 6.48 -14.26 -2.80
C ILE A 71 6.69 -15.02 -1.49
N ARG A 72 7.09 -16.31 -1.57
CA ARG A 72 7.34 -17.14 -0.39
C ARG A 72 8.41 -16.53 0.52
N ASN A 73 9.54 -16.14 -0.06
CA ASN A 73 10.65 -15.56 0.70
C ASN A 73 10.24 -14.24 1.35
N GLY A 74 9.46 -13.42 0.65
CA GLY A 74 8.89 -12.18 1.18
C GLY A 74 8.00 -12.41 2.40
N VAL A 75 7.03 -13.31 2.29
CA VAL A 75 6.13 -13.68 3.40
C VAL A 75 6.93 -14.21 4.60
N MET A 76 7.87 -15.13 4.35
CA MET A 76 8.71 -15.71 5.42
C MET A 76 9.59 -14.65 6.09
N LYS A 77 10.08 -13.64 5.35
CA LYS A 77 10.83 -12.51 5.91
C LYS A 77 9.96 -11.70 6.87
N LEU A 78 8.71 -11.38 6.48
CA LEU A 78 7.78 -10.64 7.34
C LEU A 78 7.39 -11.43 8.59
N ILE A 79 7.22 -12.75 8.48
CA ILE A 79 6.88 -13.59 9.64
C ILE A 79 8.04 -13.67 10.63
N LYS A 80 9.27 -13.87 10.14
CA LYS A 80 10.45 -14.13 10.99
C LYS A 80 11.11 -12.88 11.55
N ASN A 81 10.96 -11.73 10.89
CA ASN A 81 11.65 -10.50 11.28
C ASN A 81 10.65 -9.44 11.77
N HIS A 82 10.34 -9.50 13.05
CA HIS A 82 9.42 -8.54 13.68
C HIS A 82 9.91 -7.09 13.59
N HIS A 83 11.20 -6.85 13.80
CA HIS A 83 11.76 -5.49 13.72
C HIS A 83 11.61 -4.88 12.32
N TYR A 84 11.88 -5.68 11.27
CA TYR A 84 11.66 -5.24 9.89
C TYR A 84 10.19 -4.94 9.60
N ARG A 85 9.29 -5.79 10.11
CA ARG A 85 7.84 -5.57 10.00
C ARG A 85 7.40 -4.28 10.68
N ASP A 86 7.86 -4.03 11.90
CA ASP A 86 7.53 -2.83 12.67
C ASP A 86 8.05 -1.55 11.99
N ASP A 87 9.23 -1.60 11.38
CA ASP A 87 9.80 -0.51 10.59
C ASP A 87 8.93 -0.20 9.35
N LEU A 88 8.49 -1.23 8.62
CA LEU A 88 7.59 -1.05 7.47
C LEU A 88 6.23 -0.48 7.89
N ILE A 89 5.67 -0.90 9.03
CA ILE A 89 4.43 -0.35 9.57
C ILE A 89 4.58 1.14 9.87
N LYS A 90 5.67 1.54 10.52
CA LYS A 90 5.96 2.93 10.82
C LYS A 90 6.05 3.77 9.55
N ARG A 91 6.83 3.32 8.57
CA ARG A 91 6.92 4.00 7.26
C ARG A 91 5.57 4.05 6.55
N GLY A 92 4.74 3.01 6.67
CA GLY A 92 3.39 2.98 6.11
C GLY A 92 2.51 4.09 6.65
N LEU A 93 2.52 4.30 7.97
CA LEU A 93 1.81 5.40 8.61
C LEU A 93 2.31 6.79 8.18
N GLU A 94 3.59 6.91 7.83
CA GLU A 94 4.16 8.13 7.25
C GLU A 94 3.77 8.29 5.77
N ASN A 95 3.80 7.20 4.99
CA ASN A 95 3.50 7.20 3.55
C ASN A 95 2.06 7.65 3.25
N ILE A 96 1.08 7.25 4.08
CA ILE A 96 -0.34 7.62 3.86
C ILE A 96 -0.59 9.12 3.93
N GLU A 97 0.30 9.90 4.55
CA GLU A 97 0.17 11.37 4.60
C GLU A 97 0.15 11.98 3.19
N ARG A 98 0.83 11.36 2.21
CA ARG A 98 0.86 11.78 0.81
C ARG A 98 -0.52 11.73 0.14
N PHE A 99 -1.40 10.86 0.63
CA PHE A 99 -2.71 10.57 0.04
C PHE A 99 -3.86 11.27 0.76
N LYS A 100 -3.56 12.12 1.74
CA LYS A 100 -4.58 12.93 2.40
C LYS A 100 -5.18 13.97 1.45
N LEU A 101 -6.50 14.13 1.51
CA LEU A 101 -7.23 15.04 0.63
C LEU A 101 -6.62 16.45 0.53
N PRO A 102 -6.21 17.12 1.63
CA PRO A 102 -5.59 18.44 1.52
C PRO A 102 -4.29 18.46 0.70
N VAL A 103 -3.49 17.39 0.77
CA VAL A 103 -2.24 17.25 0.00
C VAL A 103 -2.55 17.09 -1.47
N ILE A 104 -3.51 16.21 -1.81
CA ILE A 104 -3.94 15.99 -3.19
C ILE A 104 -4.52 17.26 -3.79
N VAL A 105 -5.41 17.95 -3.08
CA VAL A 105 -6.01 19.23 -3.52
C VAL A 105 -4.91 20.26 -3.79
N LYS A 106 -3.93 20.39 -2.91
CA LYS A 106 -2.80 21.29 -3.11
C LYS A 106 -2.02 20.98 -4.39
N CYS A 107 -1.72 19.69 -4.65
CA CYS A 107 -1.03 19.28 -5.89
C CYS A 107 -1.80 19.69 -7.15
N TYR A 108 -3.12 19.52 -7.17
CA TYR A 108 -3.96 19.97 -8.30
C TYR A 108 -3.97 21.49 -8.45
N MET A 109 -4.10 22.24 -7.36
CA MET A 109 -4.07 23.72 -7.39
C MET A 109 -2.73 24.24 -7.89
N ASP A 110 -1.62 23.67 -7.43
CA ASP A 110 -0.27 24.03 -7.88
C ASP A 110 -0.11 23.77 -9.39
N LEU A 111 -0.63 22.63 -9.88
CA LEU A 111 -0.64 22.31 -11.31
C LEU A 111 -1.44 23.32 -12.13
N TYR A 112 -2.66 23.64 -11.73
CA TYR A 112 -3.49 24.62 -12.43
C TYR A 112 -2.85 26.01 -12.46
N THR A 113 -2.29 26.45 -11.33
CA THR A 113 -1.57 27.73 -11.25
C THR A 113 -0.35 27.77 -12.19
N LYS A 114 0.36 26.66 -12.32
CA LYS A 114 1.48 26.56 -13.25
C LYS A 114 1.02 26.67 -14.70
N LEU A 115 -0.05 25.96 -15.08
CA LEU A 115 -0.59 26.01 -16.45
C LEU A 115 -1.11 27.40 -16.82
N GLU A 116 -1.70 28.14 -15.88
CA GLU A 116 -2.14 29.51 -16.11
C GLU A 116 -0.97 30.49 -16.39
N ARG A 117 0.19 30.25 -15.78
CA ARG A 117 1.40 31.09 -15.98
C ARG A 117 2.14 30.79 -17.29
N GLU A 118 1.97 29.59 -17.83
CA GLU A 118 2.62 29.15 -19.07
C GLU A 118 1.79 29.49 -20.33
N ASN A 119 0.55 29.96 -20.17
CA ASN A 119 -0.34 30.46 -21.23
C ASN A 119 -0.43 31.96 -21.21
#